data_21e962ceaeb61dc0c851aeb44ab866aa
#
_entry.id   21e962ceaeb61dc0c851aeb44ab866aa
#
_cell.length_a   1.000
_cell.length_b   1.000
_cell.length_c   1.000
_cell.angle_alpha   90.00
_cell.angle_beta   90.00
_cell.angle_gamma   90.00
#
_symmetry.space_group_name_H-M   'P 1'
#
loop_
_entity.id
_entity.type
_entity.pdbx_description
1 polymer ?
#
loop_
_entity_poly.entity_id
_entity_poly.type
_entity_poly.pdbx_seq_one_letter_code
_entity_poly.pdbx_strand_id
1 'polypeptide(L)'
;MVVLPDADIDLAADSAVSAAYGSAGERCMAISVVVAVGEVAEPLVNAISDRIDNLKIGPGMQPDSEMGPLISEEHRSRVVDYINSGEAEGATVVCDGRMHSR
;
A
#
# COMPACT_ATOMS: atom_id res chain seq x y z
N MET A 1 -6.74 2.92 9.56
CA MET A 1 -6.55 1.78 10.52
C MET A 1 -5.68 2.25 11.68
N VAL A 2 -6.03 1.88 12.91
CA VAL A 2 -5.20 2.14 14.10
C VAL A 2 -4.71 0.79 14.64
N VAL A 3 -3.42 0.66 14.89
CA VAL A 3 -2.79 -0.58 15.36
C VAL A 3 -2.15 -0.31 16.72
N LEU A 4 -2.65 -1.00 17.73
CA LEU A 4 -2.18 -0.88 19.12
C LEU A 4 -0.97 -1.79 19.38
N PRO A 5 -0.18 -1.54 20.44
CA PRO A 5 1.05 -2.30 20.73
C PRO A 5 0.86 -3.80 20.96
N ASP A 6 -0.32 -4.21 21.40
CA ASP A 6 -0.69 -5.62 21.65
C ASP A 6 -1.37 -6.32 20.48
N ALA A 7 -1.42 -5.67 19.29
CA ALA A 7 -2.03 -6.25 18.11
C ALA A 7 -1.19 -7.42 17.54
N ASP A 8 -1.86 -8.35 16.90
CA ASP A 8 -1.21 -9.35 16.05
C ASP A 8 -0.67 -8.68 14.79
N ILE A 9 0.65 -8.62 14.67
CA ILE A 9 1.35 -7.90 13.59
C ILE A 9 1.02 -8.52 12.22
N ASP A 10 1.02 -9.85 12.12
CA ASP A 10 0.75 -10.53 10.86
C ASP A 10 -0.69 -10.29 10.40
N LEU A 11 -1.65 -10.41 11.28
CA LEU A 11 -3.05 -10.11 10.99
C LEU A 11 -3.25 -8.63 10.62
N ALA A 12 -2.60 -7.72 11.34
CA ALA A 12 -2.67 -6.29 11.06
C ALA A 12 -2.07 -5.95 9.69
N ALA A 13 -0.90 -6.52 9.35
CA ALA A 13 -0.24 -6.30 8.07
C ALA A 13 -1.04 -6.89 6.89
N ASP A 14 -1.56 -8.12 7.01
CA ASP A 14 -2.42 -8.73 5.99
C ASP A 14 -3.68 -7.90 5.75
N SER A 15 -4.31 -7.46 6.82
CA SER A 15 -5.52 -6.61 6.75
C SER A 15 -5.23 -5.25 6.13
N ALA A 16 -4.10 -4.63 6.49
CA ALA A 16 -3.68 -3.35 5.94
C ALA A 16 -3.43 -3.42 4.43
N VAL A 17 -2.66 -4.41 3.98
CA VAL A 17 -2.36 -4.60 2.55
C VAL A 17 -3.62 -4.93 1.76
N SER A 18 -4.44 -5.85 2.24
CA SER A 18 -5.71 -6.19 1.57
C SER A 18 -6.65 -5.00 1.45
N ALA A 19 -6.79 -4.19 2.51
CA ALA A 19 -7.68 -3.04 2.51
C ALA A 19 -7.13 -1.84 1.73
N ALA A 20 -5.80 -1.65 1.70
CA ALA A 20 -5.19 -0.51 1.01
C ALA A 20 -5.02 -0.75 -0.49
N TYR A 21 -4.64 -1.96 -0.89
CA TYR A 21 -4.28 -2.28 -2.28
C TYR A 21 -5.33 -3.10 -3.03
N GLY A 22 -6.34 -3.62 -2.34
CA GLY A 22 -7.46 -4.26 -3.00
C GLY A 22 -8.09 -3.32 -4.03
N SER A 23 -8.24 -3.78 -5.28
CA SER A 23 -8.69 -2.95 -6.42
C SER A 23 -7.88 -1.65 -6.57
N ALA A 24 -6.54 -1.73 -6.40
CA ALA A 24 -5.61 -0.59 -6.46
C ALA A 24 -5.99 0.58 -5.51
N GLY A 25 -6.61 0.27 -4.38
CA GLY A 25 -7.06 1.26 -3.40
C GLY A 25 -8.34 2.00 -3.77
N GLU A 26 -9.06 1.56 -4.79
CA GLU A 26 -10.27 2.23 -5.30
C GLU A 26 -11.58 1.70 -4.69
N ARG A 27 -11.50 0.83 -3.68
CA ARG A 27 -12.70 0.37 -2.96
C ARG A 27 -13.24 1.47 -2.05
N CYS A 28 -14.55 1.47 -1.84
CA CYS A 28 -15.23 2.47 -1.00
C CYS A 28 -14.76 2.49 0.46
N MET A 29 -14.25 1.38 0.97
CA MET A 29 -13.70 1.27 2.33
C MET A 29 -12.19 0.99 2.34
N ALA A 30 -11.48 1.35 1.28
CA ALA A 30 -10.03 1.26 1.26
C ALA A 30 -9.40 2.15 2.35
N ILE A 31 -8.36 1.65 3.00
CA ILE A 31 -7.61 2.45 3.97
C ILE A 31 -6.48 3.21 3.26
N SER A 32 -6.27 4.45 3.65
CA SER A 32 -5.19 5.29 3.12
C SER A 32 -4.13 5.60 4.17
N VAL A 33 -4.45 5.40 5.44
CA VAL A 33 -3.58 5.73 6.56
C VAL A 33 -3.60 4.60 7.59
N VAL A 34 -2.42 4.22 8.06
CA VAL A 34 -2.23 3.37 9.23
C VAL A 34 -1.56 4.18 10.32
N VAL A 35 -2.20 4.24 11.49
CA VAL A 35 -1.63 4.86 12.70
C VAL A 35 -1.12 3.74 13.60
N ALA A 36 0.19 3.60 13.68
CA ALA A 36 0.86 2.64 14.55
C ALA A 36 1.19 3.28 15.89
N VAL A 37 0.72 2.70 16.98
CA VAL A 37 0.88 3.25 18.32
C VAL A 37 2.09 2.60 19.02
N GLY A 38 3.07 3.43 19.41
CA GLY A 38 4.22 2.99 20.20
C GLY A 38 5.16 2.04 19.44
N GLU A 39 5.57 0.97 20.09
CA GLU A 39 6.60 0.06 19.61
C GLU A 39 6.19 -0.80 18.40
N VAL A 40 4.91 -0.82 18.05
CA VAL A 40 4.40 -1.62 16.94
C VAL A 40 4.78 -1.05 15.56
N ALA A 41 5.22 0.21 15.50
CA ALA A 41 5.44 0.92 14.24
C ALA A 41 6.47 0.23 13.35
N GLU A 42 7.67 -0.03 13.84
CA GLU A 42 8.76 -0.62 13.04
C GLU A 42 8.45 -2.05 12.59
N PRO A 43 8.04 -2.99 13.46
CA PRO A 43 7.65 -4.32 13.03
C PRO A 43 6.50 -4.32 12.01
N LEU A 44 5.53 -3.42 12.18
CA LEU A 44 4.39 -3.32 11.27
C LEU A 44 4.81 -2.80 9.90
N VAL A 45 5.66 -1.77 9.83
CA VAL A 45 6.19 -1.24 8.57
C VAL A 45 6.96 -2.33 7.82
N ASN A 46 7.81 -3.07 8.48
CA ASN A 46 8.56 -4.18 7.87
C ASN A 46 7.62 -5.27 7.34
N ALA A 47 6.64 -5.69 8.13
CA ALA A 47 5.67 -6.71 7.72
C ALA A 47 4.80 -6.27 6.53
N ILE A 48 4.41 -5.00 6.47
CA ILE A 48 3.68 -4.44 5.33
C ILE A 48 4.58 -4.37 4.09
N SER A 49 5.83 -3.90 4.23
CA SER A 49 6.78 -3.81 3.12
C SER A 49 7.04 -5.16 2.48
N ASP A 50 7.27 -6.20 3.26
CA ASP A 50 7.48 -7.56 2.77
C ASP A 50 6.29 -8.06 1.93
N ARG A 51 5.08 -7.71 2.34
CA ARG A 51 3.86 -8.08 1.61
C ARG A 51 3.68 -7.30 0.32
N ILE A 52 4.02 -6.01 0.33
CA ILE A 52 3.98 -5.16 -0.88
C ILE A 52 4.96 -5.67 -1.93
N ASP A 53 6.18 -6.02 -1.53
CA ASP A 53 7.21 -6.53 -2.44
C ASP A 53 6.81 -7.84 -3.12
N ASN A 54 5.97 -8.63 -2.48
CA ASN A 54 5.46 -9.89 -3.01
C ASN A 54 4.11 -9.76 -3.75
N LEU A 55 3.51 -8.57 -3.76
CA LEU A 55 2.21 -8.34 -4.41
C LEU A 55 2.33 -8.49 -5.93
N LYS A 56 1.54 -9.39 -6.50
CA LYS A 56 1.52 -9.63 -7.94
C LYS A 56 0.63 -8.63 -8.65
N ILE A 57 1.27 -7.71 -9.36
CA ILE A 57 0.60 -6.67 -10.13
C ILE A 57 0.50 -7.11 -11.58
N GLY A 58 -0.67 -7.01 -12.18
CA GLY A 58 -0.86 -7.38 -13.57
C GLY A 58 -2.29 -7.18 -14.04
N PRO A 59 -2.55 -7.46 -15.34
CA PRO A 59 -3.91 -7.37 -15.89
C PRO A 59 -4.88 -8.27 -15.12
N GLY A 60 -6.09 -7.77 -14.84
CA GLY A 60 -7.09 -8.48 -14.04
C GLY A 60 -7.58 -9.80 -14.64
N MET A 61 -7.30 -10.06 -15.92
CA MET A 61 -7.61 -11.34 -16.58
C MET A 61 -6.55 -12.42 -16.36
N GLN A 62 -5.40 -12.07 -15.79
CA GLN A 62 -4.37 -13.06 -15.44
C GLN A 62 -4.73 -13.73 -14.11
N PRO A 63 -4.73 -15.05 -14.03
CA PRO A 63 -5.20 -15.77 -12.82
C PRO A 63 -4.41 -15.49 -11.54
N ASP A 64 -3.16 -15.08 -11.65
CA ASP A 64 -2.25 -14.80 -10.55
C ASP A 64 -2.11 -13.31 -10.21
N SER A 65 -2.81 -12.42 -10.92
CA SER A 65 -2.82 -11.00 -10.58
C SER A 65 -3.61 -10.72 -9.31
N GLU A 66 -2.97 -10.07 -8.34
CA GLU A 66 -3.58 -9.68 -7.06
C GLU A 66 -4.03 -8.22 -7.07
N MET A 67 -3.37 -7.38 -7.86
CA MET A 67 -3.73 -5.98 -8.05
C MET A 67 -3.69 -5.63 -9.54
N GLY A 68 -4.78 -5.04 -10.03
CA GLY A 68 -4.90 -4.54 -11.39
C GLY A 68 -4.37 -3.12 -11.58
N PRO A 69 -4.42 -2.60 -12.81
CA PRO A 69 -4.02 -1.22 -13.10
C PRO A 69 -5.04 -0.21 -12.55
N LEU A 70 -4.58 1.03 -12.38
CA LEU A 70 -5.47 2.18 -12.18
C LEU A 70 -6.34 2.41 -13.42
N ILE A 71 -7.46 3.12 -13.24
CA ILE A 71 -8.49 3.26 -14.27
C ILE A 71 -8.02 4.02 -15.52
N SER A 72 -7.06 4.94 -15.39
CA SER A 72 -6.52 5.73 -16.49
C SER A 72 -5.09 6.20 -16.24
N GLU A 73 -4.39 6.54 -17.30
CA GLU A 73 -3.04 7.14 -17.21
C GLU A 73 -3.07 8.52 -16.52
N GLU A 74 -4.13 9.29 -16.72
CA GLU A 74 -4.30 10.57 -16.03
C GLU A 74 -4.39 10.36 -14.51
N HIS A 75 -5.16 9.37 -14.08
CA HIS A 75 -5.27 9.04 -12.65
C HIS A 75 -3.95 8.51 -12.09
N ARG A 76 -3.27 7.66 -12.84
CA ARG A 76 -1.93 7.16 -12.47
C ARG A 76 -0.93 8.32 -12.27
N SER A 77 -0.88 9.26 -13.20
CA SER A 77 -0.01 10.44 -13.12
C SER A 77 -0.31 11.26 -11.87
N ARG A 78 -1.59 11.46 -11.56
CA ARG A 78 -2.01 12.17 -10.34
C ARG A 78 -1.54 11.46 -9.06
N VAL A 79 -1.62 10.14 -9.00
CA VAL A 79 -1.12 9.35 -7.85
C VAL A 79 0.39 9.52 -7.71
N VAL A 80 1.14 9.45 -8.81
CA VAL A 80 2.59 9.68 -8.81
C VAL A 80 2.93 11.09 -8.31
N ASP A 81 2.18 12.11 -8.75
CA ASP A 81 2.39 13.50 -8.30
C ASP A 81 2.14 13.65 -6.80
N TYR A 82 1.15 12.98 -6.23
CA TYR A 82 0.93 12.98 -4.78
C TYR A 82 2.08 12.32 -4.01
N ILE A 83 2.65 11.22 -4.53
CA ILE A 83 3.83 10.59 -3.92
C ILE A 83 5.02 11.55 -3.95
N ASN A 84 5.26 12.21 -5.09
CA ASN A 84 6.32 13.21 -5.24
C ASN A 84 6.14 14.36 -4.26
N SER A 85 4.92 14.87 -4.10
CA SER A 85 4.60 15.95 -3.16
C SER A 85 4.84 15.52 -1.71
N GLY A 86 4.41 14.32 -1.33
CA GLY A 86 4.63 13.79 0.01
C GLY A 86 6.11 13.66 0.35
N GLU A 87 6.92 13.16 -0.59
CA GLU A 87 8.37 13.06 -0.44
C GLU A 87 9.02 14.45 -0.29
N ALA A 88 8.59 15.42 -1.10
CA ALA A 88 9.08 16.81 -1.04
C ALA A 88 8.72 17.51 0.29
N GLU A 89 7.59 17.12 0.90
CA GLU A 89 7.15 17.62 2.22
C GLU A 89 7.81 16.90 3.40
N GLY A 90 8.68 15.93 3.15
CA GLY A 90 9.48 15.26 4.17
C GLY A 90 9.01 13.85 4.56
N ALA A 91 8.07 13.26 3.85
CA ALA A 91 7.70 11.87 4.05
C ALA A 91 8.83 10.92 3.60
N THR A 92 9.01 9.84 4.33
CA THR A 92 9.94 8.77 3.94
C THR A 92 9.23 7.77 3.06
N VAL A 93 9.72 7.57 1.84
CA VAL A 93 9.21 6.53 0.94
C VAL A 93 9.85 5.20 1.33
N VAL A 94 9.07 4.29 1.89
CA VAL A 94 9.55 2.96 2.33
C VAL A 94 9.53 1.96 1.17
N CYS A 95 8.42 1.92 0.42
CA CYS A 95 8.30 1.13 -0.81
C CYS A 95 7.91 2.05 -1.95
N ASP A 96 8.70 2.10 -3.02
CA ASP A 96 8.47 2.99 -4.15
C ASP A 96 7.99 2.21 -5.39
N GLY A 97 6.72 2.35 -5.70
CA GLY A 97 6.10 1.73 -6.87
C GLY A 97 6.14 2.59 -8.14
N ARG A 98 6.67 3.81 -8.10
CA ARG A 98 6.64 4.75 -9.25
C ARG A 98 7.36 4.22 -10.49
N MET A 99 8.41 3.42 -10.29
CA MET A 99 9.23 2.84 -11.36
C MET A 99 8.85 1.40 -11.71
N HIS A 100 7.74 0.90 -11.20
CA HIS A 100 7.28 -0.44 -11.51
C HIS A 100 6.91 -0.55 -12.98
N SER A 101 7.53 -1.48 -13.72
CA SER A 101 7.48 -1.57 -15.18
C SER A 101 6.30 -2.37 -15.74
N ARG A 102 5.27 -2.64 -14.97
CA ARG A 102 4.10 -3.40 -15.43
C ARG A 102 2.80 -2.63 -15.30
#